data_0137b226112bce78d42595c07b87f7f6
#
_entry.id   0137b226112bce78d42595c07b87f7f6
#
_cell.length_a   1.000
_cell.length_b   1.000
_cell.length_c   1.000
_cell.angle_alpha   90.00
_cell.angle_beta   90.00
_cell.angle_gamma   90.00
#
_symmetry.space_group_name_H-M   'P 1'
#
loop_
_entity.id
_entity.type
_entity.pdbx_description
1 polymer ?
#
loop_
_entity_poly.entity_id
_entity_poly.type
_entity_poly.pdbx_seq_one_letter_code
_entity_poly.pdbx_strand_id
1 'polypeptide(L)'
;LYVWEKDDTMWHENEAAEILYEICAGEHMHPSDIKEGKIELIADTDGLLKINREALVAVNSLGEMMIASRHGDFPVHAGDKLAGTRIIPLIIEKEKMERAKEAGGTEPIFTIKPYKKKKYAIVTTGSEVFKGRIKDTFSPVIREKLAAFPSEEIGQIYVDDEKTHILEAIQKQIAAGADLIICT
;
A
#
# COMPACT_ATOMS: atom_id res chain seq x y z
N LEU A 1 -4.36 -9.97 -44.69
CA LEU A 1 -4.65 -10.89 -43.58
C LEU A 1 -3.31 -11.41 -43.08
N TYR A 2 -2.89 -10.99 -41.86
CA TYR A 2 -1.70 -11.56 -41.23
C TYR A 2 -2.15 -12.83 -40.51
N VAL A 3 -1.62 -13.98 -40.91
CA VAL A 3 -1.79 -15.26 -40.20
C VAL A 3 -0.57 -15.39 -39.28
N TRP A 4 -0.79 -15.33 -37.96
CA TRP A 4 0.25 -15.61 -36.98
C TRP A 4 0.18 -17.10 -36.65
N GLU A 5 1.22 -17.84 -36.98
CA GLU A 5 1.39 -19.21 -36.45
C GLU A 5 2.13 -19.12 -35.11
N LYS A 6 1.52 -19.57 -34.03
CA LYS A 6 2.19 -19.75 -32.74
C LYS A 6 3.18 -20.90 -32.90
N ASP A 7 4.46 -20.59 -32.84
CA ASP A 7 5.51 -21.60 -32.75
C ASP A 7 6.00 -21.74 -31.30
N ASP A 8 6.94 -22.67 -31.07
CA ASP A 8 7.46 -22.96 -29.73
C ASP A 8 8.30 -21.81 -29.13
N THR A 9 8.58 -20.75 -29.89
CA THR A 9 9.34 -19.57 -29.41
C THR A 9 8.47 -18.46 -28.91
N MET A 10 7.14 -18.57 -29.04
CA MET A 10 6.18 -17.53 -28.72
C MET A 10 5.25 -17.91 -27.57
N TRP A 11 4.86 -16.91 -26.78
CA TRP A 11 3.74 -16.99 -25.84
C TRP A 11 2.50 -16.31 -26.40
N HIS A 12 1.32 -16.92 -26.17
CA HIS A 12 0.03 -16.25 -26.41
C HIS A 12 -0.18 -15.17 -25.34
N GLU A 13 -1.00 -14.13 -25.66
CA GLU A 13 -1.25 -13.01 -24.77
C GLU A 13 -1.70 -13.43 -23.35
N ASN A 14 -2.49 -14.50 -23.21
CA ASN A 14 -2.95 -14.98 -21.92
C ASN A 14 -1.81 -15.60 -21.09
N GLU A 15 -0.95 -16.40 -21.72
CA GLU A 15 0.23 -17.00 -21.06
C GLU A 15 1.21 -15.90 -20.61
N ALA A 16 1.43 -14.90 -21.46
CA ALA A 16 2.29 -13.77 -21.16
C ALA A 16 1.70 -12.87 -20.05
N ALA A 17 0.38 -12.72 -20.00
CA ALA A 17 -0.30 -11.97 -18.93
C ALA A 17 -0.11 -12.63 -17.56
N GLU A 18 -0.12 -13.97 -17.48
CA GLU A 18 0.20 -14.72 -16.26
C GLU A 18 1.63 -14.44 -15.80
N ILE A 19 2.60 -14.48 -16.72
CA ILE A 19 4.00 -14.16 -16.40
C ILE A 19 4.14 -12.72 -15.88
N LEU A 20 3.49 -11.73 -16.52
CA LEU A 20 3.51 -10.36 -16.04
C LEU A 20 2.85 -10.22 -14.65
N TYR A 21 1.76 -10.96 -14.41
CA TYR A 21 1.14 -10.99 -13.10
C TYR A 21 2.11 -11.52 -12.03
N GLU A 22 2.80 -12.62 -12.30
CA GLU A 22 3.79 -13.23 -11.38
C GLU A 22 4.93 -12.26 -11.03
N ILE A 23 5.42 -11.48 -12.01
CA ILE A 23 6.44 -10.44 -11.78
C ILE A 23 5.89 -9.33 -10.86
N CYS A 24 4.62 -9.04 -10.99
CA CYS A 24 3.97 -7.93 -10.30
C CYS A 24 3.52 -8.27 -8.89
N ALA A 25 2.93 -9.44 -8.68
CA ALA A 25 2.12 -9.72 -7.50
C ALA A 25 2.94 -10.18 -6.30
N GLY A 26 2.84 -9.41 -5.20
CA GLY A 26 3.30 -9.84 -3.89
C GLY A 26 2.19 -10.46 -3.05
N GLU A 27 2.45 -10.57 -1.75
CA GLU A 27 1.46 -11.07 -0.79
C GLU A 27 0.25 -10.15 -0.66
N HIS A 28 -0.90 -10.70 -0.26
CA HIS A 28 -2.15 -10.01 0.00
C HIS A 28 -2.82 -9.41 -1.26
N MET A 29 -2.65 -10.09 -2.40
CA MET A 29 -3.36 -9.76 -3.63
C MET A 29 -3.64 -11.00 -4.47
N HIS A 30 -4.67 -10.94 -5.30
CA HIS A 30 -5.06 -12.00 -6.22
C HIS A 30 -5.29 -11.45 -7.64
N PRO A 31 -5.22 -12.32 -8.68
CA PRO A 31 -5.54 -11.91 -10.05
C PRO A 31 -7.04 -11.81 -10.28
N SER A 32 -7.45 -10.95 -11.19
CA SER A 32 -8.75 -11.09 -11.85
C SER A 32 -8.76 -12.26 -12.83
N ASP A 33 -9.94 -12.59 -13.37
CA ASP A 33 -10.02 -13.44 -14.56
C ASP A 33 -9.23 -12.81 -15.70
N ILE A 34 -8.61 -13.67 -16.54
CA ILE A 34 -7.90 -13.23 -17.73
C ILE A 34 -8.91 -12.85 -18.80
N LYS A 35 -8.78 -11.66 -19.34
CA LYS A 35 -9.61 -11.20 -20.44
C LYS A 35 -8.76 -10.45 -21.46
N GLU A 36 -8.69 -10.97 -22.69
CA GLU A 36 -7.94 -10.36 -23.79
C GLU A 36 -6.49 -10.05 -23.39
N GLY A 37 -5.79 -11.03 -22.81
CA GLY A 37 -4.40 -10.85 -22.35
C GLY A 37 -4.20 -9.87 -21.19
N LYS A 38 -5.28 -9.48 -20.51
CA LYS A 38 -5.25 -8.58 -19.36
C LYS A 38 -5.54 -9.31 -18.07
N ILE A 39 -4.74 -9.04 -17.05
CA ILE A 39 -4.97 -9.43 -15.65
C ILE A 39 -4.90 -8.18 -14.79
N GLU A 40 -5.84 -8.02 -13.85
CA GLU A 40 -5.80 -6.99 -12.83
C GLU A 40 -5.32 -7.58 -11.51
N LEU A 41 -4.50 -6.83 -10.77
CA LEU A 41 -4.09 -7.15 -9.40
C LEU A 41 -5.12 -6.54 -8.46
N ILE A 42 -5.72 -7.36 -7.60
CA ILE A 42 -6.77 -6.95 -6.66
C ILE A 42 -6.28 -7.17 -5.23
N ALA A 43 -6.49 -6.18 -4.36
CA ALA A 43 -6.09 -6.24 -2.96
C ALA A 43 -6.96 -7.22 -2.16
N ASP A 44 -6.35 -8.03 -1.29
CA ASP A 44 -7.03 -8.94 -0.36
C ASP A 44 -7.28 -8.30 1.00
N THR A 45 -6.60 -7.20 1.30
CA THR A 45 -6.60 -6.58 2.63
C THR A 45 -6.43 -5.07 2.55
N ASP A 46 -6.85 -4.40 3.61
CA ASP A 46 -6.57 -2.99 3.82
C ASP A 46 -5.10 -2.79 4.20
N GLY A 47 -4.47 -1.77 3.62
CA GLY A 47 -3.06 -1.50 3.89
C GLY A 47 -2.49 -0.36 3.08
N LEU A 48 -1.17 -0.25 3.11
CA LEU A 48 -0.41 0.71 2.31
C LEU A 48 0.19 0.00 1.10
N LEU A 49 -0.17 0.46 -0.10
CA LEU A 49 0.41 -0.05 -1.35
C LEU A 49 1.83 0.49 -1.52
N LYS A 50 2.78 -0.41 -1.69
CA LYS A 50 4.18 -0.09 -2.03
C LYS A 50 4.46 -0.57 -3.45
N ILE A 51 5.20 0.22 -4.22
CA ILE A 51 5.56 -0.07 -5.61
C ILE A 51 7.07 0.04 -5.77
N ASN A 52 7.70 -1.01 -6.30
CA ASN A 52 9.06 -0.93 -6.79
C ASN A 52 9.06 -0.20 -8.15
N ARG A 53 9.21 1.11 -8.08
CA ARG A 53 9.12 1.99 -9.26
C ARG A 53 10.21 1.69 -10.29
N GLU A 54 11.40 1.34 -9.84
CA GLU A 54 12.53 1.04 -10.74
C GLU A 54 12.24 -0.20 -11.56
N ALA A 55 11.80 -1.28 -10.93
CA ALA A 55 11.40 -2.51 -11.61
C ALA A 55 10.20 -2.28 -12.55
N LEU A 56 9.17 -1.53 -12.10
CA LEU A 56 8.02 -1.18 -12.94
C LEU A 56 8.45 -0.46 -14.23
N VAL A 57 9.32 0.54 -14.11
CA VAL A 57 9.83 1.28 -15.27
C VAL A 57 10.70 0.40 -16.14
N ALA A 58 11.56 -0.44 -15.57
CA ALA A 58 12.43 -1.34 -16.31
C ALA A 58 11.63 -2.32 -17.18
N VAL A 59 10.59 -2.96 -16.61
CA VAL A 59 9.71 -3.88 -17.38
C VAL A 59 8.97 -3.13 -18.49
N ASN A 60 8.33 -2.00 -18.17
CA ASN A 60 7.60 -1.21 -19.17
C ASN A 60 8.50 -0.68 -20.30
N SER A 61 9.78 -0.46 -20.02
CA SER A 61 10.75 0.04 -21.02
C SER A 61 11.14 -1.00 -22.06
N LEU A 62 10.84 -2.28 -21.85
CA LEU A 62 11.08 -3.33 -22.85
C LEU A 62 10.17 -3.22 -24.07
N GLY A 63 9.04 -2.48 -23.94
CA GLY A 63 8.04 -2.33 -25.00
C GLY A 63 7.20 -3.60 -25.20
N GLU A 64 6.12 -3.47 -25.96
CA GLU A 64 5.13 -4.54 -26.25
C GLU A 64 4.43 -5.13 -25.01
N MET A 65 4.70 -4.61 -23.83
CA MET A 65 4.03 -4.94 -22.58
C MET A 65 3.74 -3.68 -21.78
N MET A 66 2.75 -3.75 -20.90
CA MET A 66 2.32 -2.62 -20.09
C MET A 66 1.86 -3.09 -18.72
N ILE A 67 2.37 -2.43 -17.69
CA ILE A 67 1.90 -2.48 -16.32
C ILE A 67 1.43 -1.07 -15.96
N ALA A 68 0.12 -0.89 -15.83
CA ALA A 68 -0.48 0.36 -15.39
C ALA A 68 -0.93 0.23 -13.93
N SER A 69 -0.63 1.19 -13.09
CA SER A 69 -0.89 1.08 -11.65
C SER A 69 -1.50 2.33 -11.03
N ARG A 70 -2.08 2.17 -9.85
CA ARG A 70 -2.37 3.27 -8.93
C ARG A 70 -1.07 3.90 -8.42
N HIS A 71 -1.18 5.02 -7.72
CA HIS A 71 -0.06 5.63 -7.01
C HIS A 71 0.42 4.73 -5.86
N GLY A 72 1.75 4.59 -5.73
CA GLY A 72 2.37 4.00 -4.54
C GLY A 72 2.30 4.94 -3.33
N ASP A 73 2.53 4.38 -2.15
CA ASP A 73 2.44 5.08 -0.85
C ASP A 73 1.04 5.65 -0.54
N PHE A 74 0.01 5.01 -1.09
CA PHE A 74 -1.39 5.33 -0.83
C PHE A 74 -2.12 4.18 -0.13
N PRO A 75 -3.13 4.51 0.69
CA PRO A 75 -4.00 3.50 1.29
C PRO A 75 -4.79 2.76 0.22
N VAL A 76 -4.96 1.46 0.43
CA VAL A 76 -5.81 0.59 -0.37
C VAL A 76 -6.71 -0.22 0.55
N HIS A 77 -7.88 -0.60 0.02
CA HIS A 77 -8.85 -1.45 0.71
C HIS A 77 -8.98 -2.80 0.00
N ALA A 78 -9.39 -3.81 0.74
CA ALA A 78 -9.74 -5.10 0.16
C ALA A 78 -10.73 -4.94 -1.00
N GLY A 79 -10.44 -5.57 -2.14
CA GLY A 79 -11.20 -5.42 -3.38
C GLY A 79 -10.75 -4.29 -4.31
N ASP A 80 -9.83 -3.43 -3.88
CA ASP A 80 -9.28 -2.38 -4.73
C ASP A 80 -8.43 -2.95 -5.87
N LYS A 81 -8.61 -2.42 -7.08
CA LYS A 81 -7.72 -2.71 -8.21
C LYS A 81 -6.44 -1.91 -8.06
N LEU A 82 -5.31 -2.60 -7.96
CA LEU A 82 -3.99 -2.03 -7.71
C LEU A 82 -3.26 -1.68 -9.00
N ALA A 83 -3.28 -2.61 -9.95
CA ALA A 83 -2.64 -2.52 -11.24
C ALA A 83 -3.36 -3.38 -12.27
N GLY A 84 -3.08 -3.15 -13.54
CA GLY A 84 -3.46 -4.02 -14.64
C GLY A 84 -2.25 -4.30 -15.53
N THR A 85 -2.08 -5.55 -15.91
CA THR A 85 -1.00 -6.02 -16.78
C THR A 85 -1.56 -6.50 -18.11
N ARG A 86 -0.85 -6.28 -19.20
CA ARG A 86 -1.13 -6.89 -20.49
C ARG A 86 0.08 -6.83 -21.41
N ILE A 87 0.15 -7.72 -22.39
CA ILE A 87 0.98 -7.50 -23.58
C ILE A 87 0.15 -6.82 -24.67
N ILE A 88 0.83 -6.07 -25.55
CA ILE A 88 0.16 -5.30 -26.63
C ILE A 88 -0.12 -6.19 -27.84
N PRO A 89 0.84 -7.03 -28.32
CA PRO A 89 0.59 -7.95 -29.41
C PRO A 89 -0.18 -9.18 -28.94
N LEU A 90 -0.80 -9.93 -29.87
CA LEU A 90 -1.49 -11.20 -29.59
C LEU A 90 -0.54 -12.32 -29.15
N ILE A 91 0.69 -12.29 -29.65
CA ILE A 91 1.79 -13.19 -29.32
C ILE A 91 3.07 -12.40 -29.08
N ILE A 92 3.93 -12.91 -28.21
CA ILE A 92 5.19 -12.27 -27.82
C ILE A 92 6.30 -13.30 -27.69
N GLU A 93 7.54 -12.92 -28.01
CA GLU A 93 8.71 -13.79 -27.90
C GLU A 93 8.95 -14.23 -26.44
N LYS A 94 9.21 -15.51 -26.25
CA LYS A 94 9.55 -16.09 -24.95
C LYS A 94 10.78 -15.41 -24.34
N GLU A 95 11.80 -15.15 -25.15
CA GLU A 95 13.01 -14.45 -24.72
C GLU A 95 12.70 -13.06 -24.16
N LYS A 96 11.72 -12.35 -24.75
CA LYS A 96 11.31 -11.04 -24.25
C LYS A 96 10.63 -11.12 -22.89
N MET A 97 9.84 -12.17 -22.65
CA MET A 97 9.22 -12.42 -21.35
C MET A 97 10.26 -12.82 -20.27
N GLU A 98 11.32 -13.58 -20.66
CA GLU A 98 12.44 -13.83 -19.74
C GLU A 98 13.18 -12.54 -19.38
N ARG A 99 13.42 -11.64 -20.34
CA ARG A 99 13.97 -10.32 -20.05
C ARG A 99 13.04 -9.48 -19.14
N ALA A 100 11.73 -9.66 -19.25
CA ALA A 100 10.78 -8.99 -18.36
C ALA A 100 10.92 -9.51 -16.91
N LYS A 101 11.10 -10.82 -16.71
CA LYS A 101 11.38 -11.41 -15.39
C LYS A 101 12.70 -10.86 -14.81
N GLU A 102 13.76 -10.83 -15.61
CA GLU A 102 15.04 -10.27 -15.18
C GLU A 102 14.93 -8.79 -14.80
N ALA A 103 14.22 -7.99 -15.62
CA ALA A 103 14.01 -6.56 -15.36
C ALA A 103 13.13 -6.31 -14.12
N GLY A 104 12.15 -7.19 -13.84
CA GLY A 104 11.32 -7.17 -12.64
C GLY A 104 12.08 -7.49 -11.37
N GLY A 105 13.18 -8.26 -11.49
CA GLY A 105 14.02 -8.67 -10.35
C GLY A 105 13.43 -9.83 -9.57
N THR A 106 13.94 -10.04 -8.35
CA THR A 106 13.56 -11.16 -7.47
C THR A 106 12.42 -10.83 -6.51
N GLU A 107 12.16 -9.55 -6.30
CA GLU A 107 11.10 -9.07 -5.41
C GLU A 107 9.90 -8.61 -6.23
N PRO A 108 8.66 -8.81 -5.76
CA PRO A 108 7.48 -8.38 -6.47
C PRO A 108 7.44 -6.87 -6.66
N ILE A 109 6.93 -6.41 -7.81
CA ILE A 109 6.79 -4.97 -8.10
C ILE A 109 5.81 -4.31 -7.13
N PHE A 110 4.73 -5.00 -6.76
CA PHE A 110 3.71 -4.50 -5.84
C PHE A 110 3.69 -5.27 -4.54
N THR A 111 3.62 -4.57 -3.43
CA THR A 111 3.42 -5.14 -2.09
C THR A 111 2.39 -4.34 -1.32
N ILE A 112 1.52 -5.02 -0.58
CA ILE A 112 0.67 -4.38 0.40
C ILE A 112 1.30 -4.55 1.77
N LYS A 113 1.43 -3.45 2.52
CA LYS A 113 1.78 -3.48 3.94
C LYS A 113 0.47 -3.39 4.73
N PRO A 114 -0.08 -4.52 5.22
CA PRO A 114 -1.34 -4.53 5.97
C PRO A 114 -1.28 -3.62 7.19
N TYR A 115 -2.38 -2.95 7.49
CA TYR A 115 -2.46 -2.17 8.71
C TYR A 115 -2.41 -3.09 9.92
N LYS A 116 -1.60 -2.69 10.92
CA LYS A 116 -1.51 -3.38 12.21
C LYS A 116 -2.34 -2.62 13.22
N LYS A 117 -3.10 -3.34 14.06
CA LYS A 117 -3.79 -2.72 15.20
C LYS A 117 -2.76 -2.02 16.10
N LYS A 118 -3.02 -0.73 16.38
CA LYS A 118 -2.17 0.12 17.21
C LYS A 118 -2.94 0.69 18.39
N LYS A 119 -2.29 0.75 19.54
CA LYS A 119 -2.79 1.47 20.71
C LYS A 119 -2.26 2.88 20.70
N TYR A 120 -3.15 3.86 20.73
CA TYR A 120 -2.75 5.25 20.79
C TYR A 120 -3.21 5.96 22.06
N ALA A 121 -2.48 7.00 22.42
CA ALA A 121 -2.84 7.89 23.51
C ALA A 121 -2.70 9.35 23.07
N ILE A 122 -3.45 10.23 23.70
CA ILE A 122 -3.41 11.67 23.44
C ILE A 122 -2.85 12.37 24.67
N VAL A 123 -1.90 13.28 24.46
CA VAL A 123 -1.43 14.22 25.46
C VAL A 123 -1.80 15.61 24.98
N THR A 124 -2.83 16.18 25.59
CA THR A 124 -3.31 17.53 25.26
C THR A 124 -2.61 18.54 26.15
N THR A 125 -1.82 19.41 25.53
CA THR A 125 -1.06 20.46 26.21
C THR A 125 -1.77 21.81 26.15
N GLY A 126 -1.46 22.69 27.04
CA GLY A 126 -1.98 24.03 27.05
C GLY A 126 -2.64 24.43 28.38
N SER A 127 -2.13 25.43 29.00
CA SER A 127 -2.59 25.94 30.33
C SER A 127 -4.08 26.31 30.35
N GLU A 128 -4.64 26.75 29.23
CA GLU A 128 -6.05 27.14 29.13
C GLU A 128 -6.98 25.95 29.03
N VAL A 129 -6.58 24.94 28.23
CA VAL A 129 -7.32 23.68 28.10
C VAL A 129 -7.23 22.88 29.40
N PHE A 130 -6.04 22.82 29.99
CA PHE A 130 -5.80 22.15 31.28
C PHE A 130 -6.65 22.74 32.40
N LYS A 131 -6.79 24.07 32.45
CA LYS A 131 -7.64 24.78 33.44
C LYS A 131 -9.12 24.82 33.07
N GLY A 132 -9.51 24.17 31.98
CA GLY A 132 -10.90 24.12 31.51
C GLY A 132 -11.48 25.44 31.00
N ARG A 133 -10.62 26.42 30.66
CA ARG A 133 -11.03 27.71 30.11
C ARG A 133 -11.41 27.64 28.64
N ILE A 134 -10.78 26.74 27.89
CA ILE A 134 -11.02 26.52 26.48
C ILE A 134 -11.32 25.01 26.30
N LYS A 135 -12.28 24.70 25.43
CA LYS A 135 -12.63 23.33 25.09
C LYS A 135 -11.58 22.75 24.14
N ASP A 136 -11.17 21.50 24.40
CA ASP A 136 -10.33 20.74 23.49
C ASP A 136 -11.08 20.46 22.18
N THR A 137 -10.57 21.02 21.09
CA THR A 137 -11.11 20.85 19.73
C THR A 137 -10.24 19.92 18.85
N PHE A 138 -9.02 19.59 19.30
CA PHE A 138 -8.09 18.77 18.54
C PHE A 138 -8.34 17.26 18.73
N SER A 139 -8.56 16.81 19.95
CA SER A 139 -8.74 15.40 20.25
C SER A 139 -9.93 14.77 19.50
N PRO A 140 -11.09 15.42 19.32
CA PRO A 140 -12.15 14.89 18.48
C PRO A 140 -11.72 14.66 17.02
N VAL A 141 -10.96 15.59 16.43
CA VAL A 141 -10.43 15.46 15.05
C VAL A 141 -9.42 14.33 14.94
N ILE A 142 -8.56 14.15 15.95
CA ILE A 142 -7.60 13.04 16.00
C ILE A 142 -8.34 11.70 16.01
N ARG A 143 -9.37 11.57 16.87
CA ARG A 143 -10.21 10.37 16.97
C ARG A 143 -10.88 10.05 15.64
N GLU A 144 -11.46 11.04 14.99
CA GLU A 144 -12.09 10.89 13.67
C GLU A 144 -11.09 10.38 12.62
N LYS A 145 -9.88 10.96 12.56
CA LYS A 145 -8.83 10.52 11.63
C LYS A 145 -8.33 9.11 11.92
N LEU A 146 -8.16 8.76 13.19
CA LEU A 146 -7.66 7.44 13.59
C LEU A 146 -8.73 6.34 13.49
N ALA A 147 -10.02 6.70 13.46
CA ALA A 147 -11.10 5.75 13.22
C ALA A 147 -11.05 5.06 11.84
N ALA A 148 -10.33 5.66 10.88
CA ALA A 148 -10.09 5.05 9.57
C ALA A 148 -9.03 3.93 9.59
N PHE A 149 -8.36 3.71 10.73
CA PHE A 149 -7.31 2.70 10.89
C PHE A 149 -7.65 1.75 12.04
N PRO A 150 -7.11 0.51 12.04
CA PRO A 150 -7.28 -0.41 13.16
C PRO A 150 -6.51 0.09 14.39
N SER A 151 -7.09 1.05 15.10
CA SER A 151 -6.49 1.72 16.25
C SER A 151 -7.42 1.70 17.47
N GLU A 152 -6.83 1.76 18.66
CA GLU A 152 -7.53 1.74 19.96
C GLU A 152 -6.98 2.85 20.84
N GLU A 153 -7.84 3.75 21.30
CA GLU A 153 -7.46 4.77 22.28
C GLU A 153 -7.33 4.12 23.66
N ILE A 154 -6.14 4.24 24.26
CA ILE A 154 -5.89 3.72 25.61
C ILE A 154 -5.89 4.79 26.68
N GLY A 155 -5.88 6.06 26.32
CA GLY A 155 -5.98 7.14 27.27
C GLY A 155 -5.72 8.54 26.70
N GLN A 156 -6.16 9.53 27.47
CA GLN A 156 -5.87 10.93 27.22
C GLN A 156 -5.43 11.59 28.54
N ILE A 157 -4.41 12.42 28.47
CA ILE A 157 -3.94 13.21 29.61
C ILE A 157 -3.90 14.69 29.19
N TYR A 158 -4.47 15.54 30.03
CA TYR A 158 -4.39 16.99 29.90
C TYR A 158 -3.28 17.49 30.80
N VAL A 159 -2.39 18.34 30.28
CA VAL A 159 -1.30 18.97 31.02
C VAL A 159 -1.18 20.45 30.64
N ASP A 160 -0.57 21.22 31.52
CA ASP A 160 -0.16 22.57 31.19
C ASP A 160 1.09 22.59 30.28
N ASP A 161 1.63 23.80 30.01
CA ASP A 161 2.76 23.97 29.09
C ASP A 161 4.13 23.71 29.76
N GLU A 162 4.15 23.20 30.99
CA GLU A 162 5.38 22.87 31.70
C GLU A 162 6.03 21.63 31.11
N LYS A 163 7.28 21.75 30.68
CA LYS A 163 8.01 20.66 30.01
C LYS A 163 8.06 19.35 30.81
N THR A 164 8.21 19.46 32.11
CA THR A 164 8.26 18.30 33.03
C THR A 164 6.93 17.56 33.05
N HIS A 165 5.80 18.27 33.11
CA HIS A 165 4.46 17.66 33.11
C HIS A 165 4.14 16.98 31.78
N ILE A 166 4.55 17.59 30.66
CA ILE A 166 4.40 16.98 29.32
C ILE A 166 5.21 15.68 29.25
N LEU A 167 6.47 15.70 29.71
CA LEU A 167 7.34 14.52 29.69
C LEU A 167 6.78 13.38 30.56
N GLU A 168 6.32 13.70 31.76
CA GLU A 168 5.69 12.73 32.68
C GLU A 168 4.43 12.11 32.06
N ALA A 169 3.58 12.92 31.41
CA ALA A 169 2.40 12.44 30.72
C ALA A 169 2.74 11.48 29.57
N ILE A 170 3.74 11.80 28.76
CA ILE A 170 4.23 10.93 27.69
C ILE A 170 4.76 9.62 28.26
N GLN A 171 5.61 9.67 29.28
CA GLN A 171 6.17 8.47 29.93
C GLN A 171 5.09 7.58 30.53
N LYS A 172 4.04 8.19 31.12
CA LYS A 172 2.90 7.45 31.67
C LYS A 172 2.13 6.71 30.57
N GLN A 173 1.93 7.33 29.40
CA GLN A 173 1.26 6.69 28.26
C GLN A 173 2.12 5.59 27.63
N ILE A 174 3.44 5.77 27.56
CA ILE A 174 4.38 4.71 27.16
C ILE A 174 4.27 3.50 28.11
N ALA A 175 4.31 3.76 29.42
CA ALA A 175 4.20 2.71 30.42
C ALA A 175 2.84 1.99 30.40
N ALA A 176 1.77 2.68 29.97
CA ALA A 176 0.45 2.10 29.74
C ALA A 176 0.36 1.25 28.45
N GLY A 177 1.41 1.22 27.64
CA GLY A 177 1.50 0.41 26.43
C GLY A 177 1.01 1.09 25.16
N ALA A 178 1.12 2.43 25.08
CA ALA A 178 0.85 3.15 23.83
C ALA A 178 1.91 2.85 22.78
N ASP A 179 1.49 2.46 21.58
CA ASP A 179 2.34 2.34 20.38
C ASP A 179 2.56 3.71 19.70
N LEU A 180 1.60 4.62 19.89
CA LEU A 180 1.58 5.96 19.29
C LEU A 180 1.10 6.95 20.34
N ILE A 181 1.81 8.07 20.49
CA ILE A 181 1.39 9.18 21.33
C ILE A 181 1.28 10.42 20.45
N ILE A 182 0.13 11.08 20.53
CA ILE A 182 -0.17 12.31 19.80
C ILE A 182 -0.24 13.45 20.82
N CYS A 183 0.69 14.39 20.69
CA CYS A 183 0.71 15.60 21.49
C CYS A 183 0.04 16.74 20.70
N THR A 184 -0.85 17.50 21.35
CA THR A 184 -1.59 18.61 20.76
C THR A 184 -1.38 19.88 21.56
#